data_728c70078ed44509ea529f65687126bf
#
_entry.id   728c70078ed44509ea529f65687126bf
#
_cell.length_a   1.000
_cell.length_b   1.000
_cell.length_c   1.000
_cell.angle_alpha   90.00
_cell.angle_beta   90.00
_cell.angle_gamma   90.00
#
_symmetry.space_group_name_H-M   'P 1'
#
loop_
_entity.id
_entity.type
_entity.pdbx_description
1 polymer ?
#
loop_
_entity_poly.entity_id
_entity_poly.type
_entity_poly.pdbx_seq_one_letter_code
_entity_poly.pdbx_strand_id
1 'polypeptide(L)'
;MREWPHEKEQYMKTFAFERWCDRLQLPTATRDFLLRLRSSPPVRRVQGRLLNVCGTYASRKMGVSIQFESHTVELWAIYTMEYDREVLEFFDQPYQLELHYQGPSGRPTKALHTPDFLVLRKDGASFEEWKPEEKLLELMVTHPGRYQRDERGKWRCPPGEAAAESLGLSYRVRSSEELHPGYIRNLTFLEEYFFDCVVPNGALAHILEAVEATPGITLSALREQDEHLRVDHVYALIARNRLYVDLYTFWLKDQLHLPLYLDRPTAEAHALLRNSQRNAPFGFGDGGNLTLSANALLDWDGKRWTLLNLGKTTTTLLPEEGTLIQLETPVFLHLIDTHVIQVKDTSQSPTMALSAEVHRNEGETAF
;
A
#
# COMPACT_ATOMS: atom_id res chain seq x y z
N MET A 1 -29.74 -22.46 -7.48
CA MET A 1 -30.04 -21.10 -7.99
C MET A 1 -30.36 -20.28 -6.75
N ARG A 2 -29.38 -19.56 -6.18
CA ARG A 2 -29.64 -18.65 -5.06
C ARG A 2 -30.30 -17.41 -5.62
N GLU A 3 -31.52 -17.14 -5.18
CA GLU A 3 -32.22 -15.92 -5.50
C GLU A 3 -31.42 -14.73 -4.97
N TRP A 4 -31.21 -13.75 -5.84
CA TRP A 4 -30.61 -12.47 -5.49
C TRP A 4 -31.56 -11.76 -4.53
N PRO A 5 -31.14 -11.30 -3.33
CA PRO A 5 -32.04 -10.62 -2.41
C PRO A 5 -32.61 -9.37 -3.11
N HIS A 6 -33.95 -9.28 -3.13
CA HIS A 6 -34.69 -8.24 -3.82
C HIS A 6 -34.53 -6.83 -3.21
N GLU A 7 -33.93 -6.71 -2.04
CA GLU A 7 -33.55 -5.43 -1.44
C GLU A 7 -32.07 -5.49 -1.08
N LYS A 8 -31.24 -4.85 -1.94
CA LYS A 8 -29.85 -4.56 -1.58
C LYS A 8 -29.91 -3.61 -0.38
N GLU A 9 -29.47 -4.03 0.80
CA GLU A 9 -29.09 -3.10 1.85
C GLU A 9 -27.88 -2.32 1.33
N GLN A 10 -28.13 -1.17 0.70
CA GLN A 10 -27.09 -0.28 0.19
C GLN A 10 -26.30 0.21 1.38
N TYR A 11 -24.98 0.11 1.29
CA TYR A 11 -24.08 0.60 2.36
C TYR A 11 -24.38 2.06 2.68
N MET A 12 -24.55 2.90 1.67
CA MET A 12 -24.97 4.29 1.82
C MET A 12 -26.50 4.40 1.68
N LYS A 13 -27.20 4.70 2.78
CA LYS A 13 -28.65 4.94 2.76
C LYS A 13 -29.00 6.08 1.80
N THR A 14 -30.19 6.06 1.22
CA THR A 14 -30.66 7.05 0.21
C THR A 14 -30.41 8.49 0.65
N PHE A 15 -30.74 8.85 1.87
CA PHE A 15 -30.49 10.19 2.41
C PHE A 15 -29.00 10.57 2.43
N ALA A 16 -28.12 9.63 2.78
CA ALA A 16 -26.68 9.87 2.77
C ALA A 16 -26.13 10.05 1.36
N PHE A 17 -26.68 9.29 0.40
CA PHE A 17 -26.35 9.45 -1.02
C PHE A 17 -26.79 10.82 -1.56
N GLU A 18 -28.00 11.26 -1.26
CA GLU A 18 -28.48 12.59 -1.67
C GLU A 18 -27.58 13.71 -1.11
N ARG A 19 -27.26 13.65 0.20
CA ARG A 19 -26.32 14.60 0.81
C ARG A 19 -24.93 14.59 0.17
N TRP A 20 -24.45 13.41 -0.22
CA TRP A 20 -23.17 13.26 -0.90
C TRP A 20 -23.24 13.91 -2.29
N CYS A 21 -24.33 13.68 -3.05
CA CYS A 21 -24.57 14.32 -4.35
C CYS A 21 -24.66 15.85 -4.24
N ASP A 22 -25.35 16.36 -3.20
CA ASP A 22 -25.50 17.81 -2.97
C ASP A 22 -24.17 18.46 -2.63
N ARG A 23 -23.37 17.83 -1.79
CA ARG A 23 -22.03 18.32 -1.44
C ARG A 23 -21.11 18.41 -2.65
N LEU A 24 -21.21 17.46 -3.58
CA LEU A 24 -20.43 17.42 -4.82
C LEU A 24 -21.08 18.24 -5.95
N GLN A 25 -22.25 18.81 -5.72
CA GLN A 25 -23.01 19.58 -6.72
C GLN A 25 -23.23 18.79 -8.02
N LEU A 26 -23.51 17.49 -7.92
CA LEU A 26 -23.68 16.64 -9.09
C LEU A 26 -24.93 17.06 -9.89
N PRO A 27 -24.85 17.11 -11.24
CA PRO A 27 -26.01 17.33 -12.09
C PRO A 27 -27.12 16.29 -11.87
N THR A 28 -28.38 16.65 -12.03
CA THR A 28 -29.52 15.73 -11.86
C THR A 28 -29.39 14.49 -12.74
N ALA A 29 -28.97 14.64 -13.99
CA ALA A 29 -28.76 13.50 -14.90
C ALA A 29 -27.73 12.49 -14.36
N THR A 30 -26.63 12.99 -13.76
CA THR A 30 -25.58 12.15 -13.12
C THR A 30 -26.12 11.46 -11.88
N ARG A 31 -26.92 12.15 -11.05
CA ARG A 31 -27.55 11.57 -9.85
C ARG A 31 -28.49 10.43 -10.22
N ASP A 32 -29.37 10.66 -11.21
CA ASP A 32 -30.30 9.64 -11.68
C ASP A 32 -29.59 8.44 -12.31
N PHE A 33 -28.49 8.70 -13.01
CA PHE A 33 -27.65 7.63 -13.56
C PHE A 33 -27.02 6.78 -12.46
N LEU A 34 -26.40 7.41 -11.44
CA LEU A 34 -25.81 6.70 -10.30
C LEU A 34 -26.86 5.94 -9.50
N LEU A 35 -28.05 6.50 -9.27
CA LEU A 35 -29.14 5.81 -8.58
C LEU A 35 -29.56 4.53 -9.32
N ARG A 36 -29.67 4.60 -10.66
CA ARG A 36 -29.96 3.40 -11.47
C ARG A 36 -28.86 2.36 -11.36
N LEU A 37 -27.58 2.75 -11.44
CA LEU A 37 -26.47 1.81 -11.31
C LEU A 37 -26.42 1.15 -9.93
N ARG A 38 -26.64 1.91 -8.86
CA ARG A 38 -26.67 1.38 -7.48
C ARG A 38 -27.72 0.29 -7.29
N SER A 39 -28.82 0.33 -8.02
CA SER A 39 -29.91 -0.66 -7.96
C SER A 39 -29.84 -1.75 -9.04
N SER A 40 -28.90 -1.64 -9.98
CA SER A 40 -28.77 -2.57 -11.09
C SER A 40 -27.82 -3.73 -10.76
N PRO A 41 -28.07 -4.94 -11.27
CA PRO A 41 -27.07 -6.01 -11.21
C PRO A 41 -25.89 -5.68 -12.16
N PRO A 42 -24.74 -6.35 -12.00
CA PRO A 42 -23.64 -6.27 -12.96
C PRO A 42 -24.12 -6.55 -14.39
N VAL A 43 -23.62 -5.78 -15.38
CA VAL A 43 -24.06 -5.91 -16.80
C VAL A 43 -23.62 -7.24 -17.42
N ARG A 44 -22.61 -7.89 -16.85
CA ARG A 44 -22.20 -9.25 -17.21
C ARG A 44 -21.88 -10.07 -15.98
N ARG A 45 -22.10 -11.39 -16.10
CA ARG A 45 -21.62 -12.35 -15.10
C ARG A 45 -20.22 -12.79 -15.48
N VAL A 46 -19.33 -12.75 -14.50
CA VAL A 46 -17.97 -13.28 -14.66
C VAL A 46 -18.06 -14.80 -14.81
N GLN A 47 -17.54 -15.32 -15.92
CA GLN A 47 -17.46 -16.76 -16.19
C GLN A 47 -15.98 -17.14 -16.26
N GLY A 48 -15.61 -18.19 -15.49
CA GLY A 48 -14.24 -18.72 -15.51
C GLY A 48 -13.86 -19.21 -16.90
N ARG A 49 -12.76 -18.68 -17.43
CA ARG A 49 -12.07 -19.26 -18.58
C ARG A 49 -10.96 -20.19 -18.06
N LEU A 50 -10.55 -21.16 -18.86
CA LEU A 50 -9.59 -22.22 -18.49
C LEU A 50 -8.28 -21.75 -17.85
N LEU A 51 -7.93 -20.46 -17.96
CA LEU A 51 -6.68 -19.87 -17.46
C LEU A 51 -6.87 -18.71 -16.48
N ASN A 52 -8.11 -18.28 -16.21
CA ASN A 52 -8.37 -17.18 -15.27
C ASN A 52 -9.12 -17.70 -14.05
N VAL A 53 -8.54 -17.49 -12.89
CA VAL A 53 -9.21 -17.74 -11.62
C VAL A 53 -10.16 -16.58 -11.34
N CYS A 54 -11.44 -16.80 -11.60
CA CYS A 54 -12.50 -15.86 -11.24
C CYS A 54 -13.18 -16.31 -9.94
N GLY A 55 -13.79 -15.37 -9.26
CA GLY A 55 -14.50 -15.66 -8.01
C GLY A 55 -15.48 -14.56 -7.62
N THR A 56 -15.99 -14.69 -6.40
CA THR A 56 -16.83 -13.67 -5.76
C THR A 56 -16.27 -13.38 -4.37
N TYR A 57 -16.21 -12.11 -4.03
CA TYR A 57 -15.85 -11.61 -2.71
C TYR A 57 -17.10 -11.12 -1.98
N ALA A 58 -17.34 -11.61 -0.77
CA ALA A 58 -18.44 -11.16 0.06
C ALA A 58 -18.12 -9.81 0.69
N SER A 59 -18.41 -8.72 -0.02
CA SER A 59 -18.12 -7.37 0.47
C SER A 59 -19.03 -7.03 1.64
N ARG A 60 -18.43 -6.63 2.73
CA ARG A 60 -19.12 -6.14 3.91
C ARG A 60 -19.57 -4.70 3.75
N LYS A 61 -18.70 -3.89 3.15
CA LYS A 61 -18.99 -2.51 2.83
C LYS A 61 -20.21 -2.39 1.92
N MET A 62 -20.37 -3.32 1.00
CA MET A 62 -21.47 -3.32 0.04
C MET A 62 -22.65 -4.18 0.44
N GLY A 63 -22.50 -5.09 1.43
CA GLY A 63 -23.52 -6.05 1.82
C GLY A 63 -23.89 -7.07 0.72
N VAL A 64 -23.08 -7.16 -0.34
CA VAL A 64 -23.31 -8.04 -1.50
C VAL A 64 -22.03 -8.71 -1.94
N SER A 65 -22.15 -9.78 -2.75
CA SER A 65 -20.98 -10.41 -3.39
C SER A 65 -20.55 -9.62 -4.61
N ILE A 66 -19.26 -9.28 -4.67
CA ILE A 66 -18.58 -8.58 -5.77
C ILE A 66 -17.82 -9.61 -6.60
N GLN A 67 -18.00 -9.62 -7.91
CA GLN A 67 -17.31 -10.54 -8.82
C GLN A 67 -15.93 -10.00 -9.20
N PHE A 68 -14.99 -10.91 -9.46
CA PHE A 68 -13.67 -10.57 -10.00
C PHE A 68 -13.19 -11.62 -11.01
N GLU A 69 -12.41 -11.18 -12.01
CA GLU A 69 -11.81 -12.02 -13.06
C GLU A 69 -10.30 -12.27 -12.84
N SER A 70 -9.69 -11.57 -11.87
CA SER A 70 -8.26 -11.67 -11.55
C SER A 70 -8.03 -11.71 -10.05
N HIS A 71 -7.28 -12.73 -9.58
CA HIS A 71 -6.89 -12.86 -8.17
C HIS A 71 -5.82 -11.86 -7.73
N THR A 72 -4.97 -11.43 -8.64
CA THR A 72 -3.79 -10.61 -8.31
C THR A 72 -3.97 -9.13 -8.62
N VAL A 73 -5.05 -8.75 -9.31
CA VAL A 73 -5.33 -7.36 -9.64
C VAL A 73 -6.70 -6.95 -9.13
N GLU A 74 -7.79 -7.53 -9.67
CA GLU A 74 -9.15 -7.11 -9.28
C GLU A 74 -9.49 -7.48 -7.83
N LEU A 75 -9.16 -8.70 -7.36
CA LEU A 75 -9.38 -9.09 -5.96
C LEU A 75 -8.56 -8.22 -5.01
N TRP A 76 -7.31 -7.88 -5.36
CA TRP A 76 -6.49 -6.98 -4.55
C TRP A 76 -7.05 -5.55 -4.53
N ALA A 77 -7.59 -5.08 -5.66
CA ALA A 77 -8.30 -3.81 -5.72
C ALA A 77 -9.55 -3.83 -4.82
N ILE A 78 -10.30 -4.93 -4.81
CA ILE A 78 -11.46 -5.11 -3.91
C ILE A 78 -11.03 -5.01 -2.43
N TYR A 79 -9.98 -5.73 -2.00
CA TYR A 79 -9.46 -5.60 -0.63
C TYR A 79 -9.11 -4.14 -0.29
N THR A 80 -8.45 -3.44 -1.21
CA THR A 80 -8.10 -2.03 -1.01
C THR A 80 -9.35 -1.17 -0.86
N MET A 81 -10.35 -1.33 -1.74
CA MET A 81 -11.61 -0.57 -1.69
C MET A 81 -12.44 -0.91 -0.45
N GLU A 82 -12.44 -2.17 -0.03
CA GLU A 82 -13.16 -2.62 1.17
C GLU A 82 -12.64 -1.93 2.43
N TYR A 83 -11.31 -1.77 2.54
CA TYR A 83 -10.68 -1.18 3.73
C TYR A 83 -10.58 0.35 3.67
N ASP A 84 -10.53 0.95 2.48
CA ASP A 84 -10.36 2.39 2.30
C ASP A 84 -11.60 3.16 2.77
N ARG A 85 -11.42 4.09 3.73
CA ARG A 85 -12.48 4.97 4.26
C ARG A 85 -12.92 6.06 3.31
N GLU A 86 -12.13 6.36 2.29
CA GLU A 86 -12.50 7.32 1.25
C GLU A 86 -13.45 6.68 0.23
N VAL A 87 -13.45 5.35 0.12
CA VAL A 87 -14.38 4.59 -0.70
C VAL A 87 -15.68 4.36 0.07
N LEU A 88 -16.76 4.91 -0.43
CA LEU A 88 -18.10 4.79 0.14
C LEU A 88 -18.83 3.57 -0.40
N GLU A 89 -18.78 3.36 -1.72
CA GLU A 89 -19.39 2.24 -2.43
C GLU A 89 -18.55 1.87 -3.65
N PHE A 90 -18.61 0.60 -4.07
CA PHE A 90 -18.02 0.14 -5.32
C PHE A 90 -18.85 -1.00 -5.93
N PHE A 91 -19.00 -0.99 -7.26
CA PHE A 91 -19.86 -1.90 -8.00
C PHE A 91 -19.06 -2.55 -9.12
N ASP A 92 -19.07 -3.87 -9.20
CA ASP A 92 -18.41 -4.63 -10.26
C ASP A 92 -19.19 -4.59 -11.57
N GLN A 93 -18.48 -4.54 -12.69
CA GLN A 93 -19.03 -4.58 -14.04
C GLN A 93 -20.26 -3.67 -14.21
N PRO A 94 -20.16 -2.34 -13.86
CA PRO A 94 -21.30 -1.51 -13.56
C PRO A 94 -22.10 -1.08 -14.77
N TYR A 95 -21.42 -0.83 -15.88
CA TYR A 95 -22.01 -0.23 -17.06
C TYR A 95 -21.17 -0.45 -18.31
N GLN A 96 -21.80 -0.53 -19.49
CA GLN A 96 -21.10 -0.66 -20.75
C GLN A 96 -20.94 0.70 -21.43
N LEU A 97 -19.71 1.20 -21.48
CA LEU A 97 -19.33 2.43 -22.15
C LEU A 97 -19.10 2.19 -23.65
N GLU A 98 -19.46 3.16 -24.45
CA GLU A 98 -19.11 3.22 -25.86
C GLU A 98 -17.88 4.10 -26.04
N LEU A 99 -16.77 3.48 -26.46
CA LEU A 99 -15.50 4.16 -26.65
C LEU A 99 -15.27 4.49 -28.12
N HIS A 100 -14.90 5.74 -28.40
CA HIS A 100 -14.54 6.22 -29.74
C HIS A 100 -13.07 6.62 -29.75
N TYR A 101 -12.26 5.97 -30.59
CA TYR A 101 -10.82 6.23 -30.67
C TYR A 101 -10.25 5.83 -32.04
N GLN A 102 -9.02 6.23 -32.33
CA GLN A 102 -8.32 5.74 -33.50
C GLN A 102 -7.67 4.39 -33.19
N GLY A 103 -8.05 3.35 -33.96
CA GLY A 103 -7.45 2.03 -33.86
C GLY A 103 -5.99 2.02 -34.32
N PRO A 104 -5.27 0.89 -34.17
CA PRO A 104 -3.86 0.76 -34.56
C PRO A 104 -3.58 1.11 -36.03
N SER A 105 -4.57 0.93 -36.90
CA SER A 105 -4.48 1.30 -38.33
C SER A 105 -4.77 2.77 -38.64
N GLY A 106 -4.98 3.61 -37.61
CA GLY A 106 -5.39 5.01 -37.76
C GLY A 106 -6.87 5.21 -38.15
N ARG A 107 -7.67 4.15 -38.22
CA ARG A 107 -9.09 4.22 -38.55
C ARG A 107 -9.94 4.51 -37.32
N PRO A 108 -11.00 5.33 -37.45
CA PRO A 108 -11.97 5.50 -36.37
C PRO A 108 -12.55 4.16 -35.95
N THR A 109 -12.50 3.88 -34.65
CA THR A 109 -12.94 2.63 -34.05
C THR A 109 -13.98 2.96 -32.97
N LYS A 110 -15.05 2.17 -32.95
CA LYS A 110 -16.07 2.16 -31.92
C LYS A 110 -16.01 0.82 -31.19
N ALA A 111 -15.87 0.85 -29.87
CA ALA A 111 -15.82 -0.36 -29.06
C ALA A 111 -16.73 -0.24 -27.84
N LEU A 112 -17.42 -1.33 -27.51
CA LEU A 112 -18.12 -1.46 -26.23
C LEU A 112 -17.14 -1.95 -25.18
N HIS A 113 -17.11 -1.27 -24.04
CA HIS A 113 -16.18 -1.57 -22.93
C HIS A 113 -16.91 -1.50 -21.61
N THR A 114 -16.71 -2.50 -20.78
CA THR A 114 -17.22 -2.54 -19.41
C THR A 114 -16.04 -2.30 -18.47
N PRO A 115 -15.97 -1.17 -17.73
CA PRO A 115 -14.99 -0.96 -16.68
C PRO A 115 -15.14 -2.02 -15.58
N ASP A 116 -14.04 -2.32 -14.89
CA ASP A 116 -14.08 -3.33 -13.84
C ASP A 116 -14.93 -2.89 -12.65
N PHE A 117 -14.83 -1.60 -12.28
CA PHE A 117 -15.60 -1.05 -11.16
C PHE A 117 -16.16 0.34 -11.45
N LEU A 118 -17.30 0.67 -10.83
CA LEU A 118 -17.71 2.03 -10.47
C LEU A 118 -17.42 2.24 -9.01
N VAL A 119 -16.66 3.27 -8.67
CA VAL A 119 -16.24 3.56 -7.29
C VAL A 119 -16.74 4.94 -6.88
N LEU A 120 -17.55 4.98 -5.82
CA LEU A 120 -18.00 6.22 -5.18
C LEU A 120 -17.07 6.51 -4.00
N ARG A 121 -16.38 7.65 -4.07
CA ARG A 121 -15.51 8.16 -3.00
C ARG A 121 -16.12 9.41 -2.38
N LYS A 122 -15.54 9.82 -1.24
CA LYS A 122 -15.98 11.06 -0.60
C LYS A 122 -15.89 12.28 -1.52
N ASP A 123 -14.93 12.31 -2.43
CA ASP A 123 -14.60 13.42 -3.33
C ASP A 123 -15.18 13.28 -4.75
N GLY A 124 -15.85 12.18 -5.09
CA GLY A 124 -16.41 11.96 -6.42
C GLY A 124 -16.72 10.52 -6.75
N ALA A 125 -17.13 10.29 -8.00
CA ALA A 125 -17.34 8.96 -8.56
C ALA A 125 -16.52 8.75 -9.82
N SER A 126 -15.99 7.54 -9.99
CA SER A 126 -15.18 7.16 -11.14
C SER A 126 -15.45 5.74 -11.60
N PHE A 127 -15.42 5.52 -12.90
CA PHE A 127 -15.16 4.21 -13.44
C PHE A 127 -13.68 3.88 -13.29
N GLU A 128 -13.38 2.64 -12.94
CA GLU A 128 -12.01 2.15 -12.79
C GLU A 128 -11.79 0.89 -13.61
N GLU A 129 -10.69 0.88 -14.36
CA GLU A 129 -10.20 -0.27 -15.10
C GLU A 129 -8.84 -0.68 -14.52
N TRP A 130 -8.75 -1.90 -14.00
CA TRP A 130 -7.56 -2.43 -13.35
C TRP A 130 -6.82 -3.43 -14.25
N LYS A 131 -5.53 -3.24 -14.46
CA LYS A 131 -4.72 -4.13 -15.29
C LYS A 131 -3.34 -4.37 -14.71
N PRO A 132 -2.75 -5.55 -15.01
CA PRO A 132 -1.32 -5.77 -14.79
C PRO A 132 -0.50 -4.69 -15.52
N GLU A 133 0.56 -4.20 -14.89
CA GLU A 133 1.44 -3.17 -15.45
C GLU A 133 2.01 -3.58 -16.81
N GLU A 134 2.48 -4.83 -16.92
CA GLU A 134 3.04 -5.37 -18.17
C GLU A 134 1.99 -5.33 -19.30
N LYS A 135 0.72 -5.58 -18.95
CA LYS A 135 -0.37 -5.51 -19.92
C LYS A 135 -0.66 -4.09 -20.37
N LEU A 136 -0.56 -3.12 -19.49
CA LEU A 136 -0.72 -1.70 -19.83
C LEU A 136 0.43 -1.22 -20.73
N LEU A 137 1.65 -1.65 -20.47
CA LEU A 137 2.80 -1.34 -21.33
C LEU A 137 2.64 -1.95 -22.74
N GLU A 138 2.17 -3.18 -22.84
CA GLU A 138 1.83 -3.81 -24.14
C GLU A 138 0.72 -3.03 -24.86
N LEU A 139 -0.35 -2.66 -24.14
CA LEU A 139 -1.49 -1.94 -24.72
C LEU A 139 -1.13 -0.53 -25.14
N MET A 140 -0.22 0.16 -24.47
CA MET A 140 0.27 1.47 -24.87
C MET A 140 0.95 1.41 -26.25
N VAL A 141 1.64 0.31 -26.57
CA VAL A 141 2.28 0.11 -27.89
C VAL A 141 1.27 -0.35 -28.94
N THR A 142 0.40 -1.30 -28.60
CA THR A 142 -0.52 -1.92 -29.57
C THR A 142 -1.79 -1.11 -29.79
N HIS A 143 -2.22 -0.31 -28.80
CA HIS A 143 -3.43 0.51 -28.82
C HIS A 143 -3.18 1.92 -28.29
N PRO A 144 -2.25 2.69 -28.87
CA PRO A 144 -1.86 4.01 -28.37
C PRO A 144 -3.00 5.04 -28.38
N GLY A 145 -4.02 4.87 -29.22
CA GLY A 145 -5.22 5.69 -29.21
C GLY A 145 -6.14 5.43 -28.00
N ARG A 146 -5.89 4.37 -27.25
CA ARG A 146 -6.71 3.99 -26.09
C ARG A 146 -5.96 4.07 -24.76
N TYR A 147 -4.70 3.63 -24.71
CA TYR A 147 -3.90 3.62 -23.49
C TYR A 147 -2.63 4.43 -23.66
N GLN A 148 -2.39 5.31 -22.71
CA GLN A 148 -1.21 6.18 -22.71
C GLN A 148 -0.84 6.57 -21.27
N ARG A 149 0.40 7.05 -21.08
CA ARG A 149 0.83 7.67 -19.82
C ARG A 149 0.82 9.20 -19.98
N ASP A 150 0.40 9.91 -18.96
CA ASP A 150 0.55 11.37 -18.89
C ASP A 150 2.00 11.76 -18.49
N GLU A 151 2.29 13.06 -18.49
CA GLU A 151 3.60 13.61 -18.11
C GLU A 151 4.03 13.25 -16.67
N ARG A 152 3.09 12.85 -15.82
CA ARG A 152 3.33 12.41 -14.43
C ARG A 152 3.44 10.90 -14.32
N GLY A 153 3.45 10.19 -15.44
CA GLY A 153 3.52 8.73 -15.50
C GLY A 153 2.23 8.00 -15.15
N LYS A 154 1.09 8.71 -14.99
CA LYS A 154 -0.20 8.08 -14.72
C LYS A 154 -0.81 7.50 -15.98
N TRP A 155 -1.42 6.33 -15.85
CA TRP A 155 -2.16 5.69 -16.92
C TRP A 155 -3.45 6.45 -17.22
N ARG A 156 -3.75 6.60 -18.50
CA ARG A 156 -4.91 7.30 -19.07
C ARG A 156 -5.58 6.46 -20.15
N CYS A 157 -6.89 6.62 -20.25
CA CYS A 157 -7.69 6.09 -21.36
C CYS A 157 -8.57 7.21 -21.89
N PRO A 158 -8.07 8.10 -22.79
CA PRO A 158 -8.82 9.27 -23.26
C PRO A 158 -10.22 8.95 -23.77
N PRO A 159 -10.46 7.88 -24.55
CA PRO A 159 -11.83 7.53 -24.96
C PRO A 159 -12.71 7.09 -23.78
N GLY A 160 -12.14 6.44 -22.74
CA GLY A 160 -12.87 6.11 -21.51
C GLY A 160 -13.19 7.35 -20.69
N GLU A 161 -12.25 8.29 -20.63
CA GLU A 161 -12.43 9.57 -19.94
C GLU A 161 -13.52 10.41 -20.60
N ALA A 162 -13.51 10.53 -21.93
CA ALA A 162 -14.54 11.26 -22.66
C ALA A 162 -15.94 10.62 -22.51
N ALA A 163 -16.02 9.28 -22.54
CA ALA A 163 -17.26 8.56 -22.32
C ALA A 163 -17.79 8.75 -20.88
N ALA A 164 -16.93 8.69 -19.87
CA ALA A 164 -17.32 8.92 -18.47
C ALA A 164 -17.72 10.37 -18.21
N GLU A 165 -16.99 11.34 -18.78
CA GLU A 165 -17.29 12.77 -18.67
C GLU A 165 -18.69 13.10 -19.21
N SER A 166 -19.12 12.46 -20.32
CA SER A 166 -20.47 12.62 -20.84
C SER A 166 -21.59 12.22 -19.87
N LEU A 167 -21.24 11.38 -18.86
CA LEU A 167 -22.12 10.94 -17.79
C LEU A 167 -21.91 11.74 -16.48
N GLY A 168 -21.03 12.74 -16.50
CA GLY A 168 -20.65 13.54 -15.34
C GLY A 168 -19.75 12.80 -14.35
N LEU A 169 -19.00 11.79 -14.80
CA LEU A 169 -18.11 10.94 -14.00
C LEU A 169 -16.68 11.03 -14.52
N SER A 170 -15.73 10.58 -13.72
CA SER A 170 -14.35 10.39 -14.16
C SER A 170 -14.05 8.93 -14.55
N TYR A 171 -12.97 8.73 -15.27
CA TYR A 171 -12.44 7.40 -15.62
C TYR A 171 -10.99 7.28 -15.18
N ARG A 172 -10.62 6.14 -14.58
CA ARG A 172 -9.27 5.89 -14.12
C ARG A 172 -8.78 4.54 -14.60
N VAL A 173 -7.62 4.52 -15.25
CA VAL A 173 -6.87 3.30 -15.47
C VAL A 173 -5.92 3.11 -14.30
N ARG A 174 -6.01 1.96 -13.65
CA ARG A 174 -5.24 1.60 -12.47
C ARG A 174 -4.32 0.43 -12.79
N SER A 175 -3.13 0.48 -12.28
CA SER A 175 -2.09 -0.53 -12.49
C SER A 175 -1.91 -1.44 -11.28
N SER A 176 -1.46 -2.67 -11.52
CA SER A 176 -1.01 -3.58 -10.46
C SER A 176 0.14 -3.01 -9.62
N GLU A 177 0.91 -2.05 -10.12
CA GLU A 177 1.96 -1.37 -9.34
C GLU A 177 1.42 -0.50 -8.20
N GLU A 178 0.14 -0.11 -8.26
CA GLU A 178 -0.53 0.62 -7.18
C GLU A 178 -0.93 -0.29 -6.00
N LEU A 179 -0.85 -1.61 -6.19
CA LEU A 179 -1.24 -2.63 -5.22
C LEU A 179 0.00 -3.15 -4.48
N HIS A 180 0.22 -2.66 -3.27
CA HIS A 180 1.38 -3.05 -2.47
C HIS A 180 1.19 -4.46 -1.86
N PRO A 181 2.04 -5.47 -2.17
CA PRO A 181 1.83 -6.84 -1.72
C PRO A 181 1.77 -7.00 -0.20
N GLY A 182 2.61 -6.25 0.54
CA GLY A 182 2.61 -6.24 2.01
C GLY A 182 1.31 -5.71 2.59
N TYR A 183 0.78 -4.62 2.02
CA TYR A 183 -0.52 -4.06 2.39
C TYR A 183 -1.65 -5.06 2.15
N ILE A 184 -1.72 -5.65 0.97
CA ILE A 184 -2.73 -6.67 0.63
C ILE A 184 -2.65 -7.88 1.57
N ARG A 185 -1.44 -8.37 1.87
CA ARG A 185 -1.25 -9.46 2.84
C ARG A 185 -1.83 -9.12 4.21
N ASN A 186 -1.63 -7.89 4.67
CA ASN A 186 -2.19 -7.43 5.93
C ASN A 186 -3.72 -7.31 5.87
N LEU A 187 -4.29 -6.80 4.76
CA LEU A 187 -5.74 -6.74 4.57
C LEU A 187 -6.37 -8.13 4.56
N THR A 188 -5.78 -9.07 3.83
CA THR A 188 -6.23 -10.47 3.81
C THR A 188 -6.18 -11.10 5.21
N PHE A 189 -5.14 -10.79 6.00
CA PHE A 189 -5.08 -11.23 7.38
C PHE A 189 -6.18 -10.63 8.25
N LEU A 190 -6.50 -9.35 8.07
CA LEU A 190 -7.55 -8.66 8.83
C LEU A 190 -8.97 -9.07 8.44
N GLU A 191 -9.15 -9.73 7.30
CA GLU A 191 -10.48 -10.12 6.81
C GLU A 191 -11.26 -10.94 7.84
N GLU A 192 -10.62 -11.88 8.54
CA GLU A 192 -11.22 -12.70 9.59
C GLU A 192 -11.70 -11.86 10.78
N TYR A 193 -11.06 -10.72 11.06
CA TYR A 193 -11.36 -9.86 12.20
C TYR A 193 -12.42 -8.81 11.94
N PHE A 194 -12.81 -8.60 10.69
CA PHE A 194 -13.94 -7.73 10.38
C PHE A 194 -15.28 -8.30 10.88
N PHE A 195 -15.44 -9.63 10.91
CA PHE A 195 -16.73 -10.27 11.04
C PHE A 195 -17.04 -10.74 12.46
N ASP A 196 -16.22 -11.57 13.07
CA ASP A 196 -16.67 -12.40 14.19
C ASP A 196 -16.05 -12.09 15.55
N CYS A 197 -15.16 -11.15 15.65
CA CYS A 197 -14.52 -10.82 16.92
C CYS A 197 -15.29 -9.75 17.69
N VAL A 198 -16.06 -10.15 18.71
CA VAL A 198 -16.69 -9.22 19.65
C VAL A 198 -15.64 -8.75 20.66
N VAL A 199 -15.35 -7.44 20.66
CA VAL A 199 -14.47 -6.82 21.66
C VAL A 199 -15.33 -6.31 22.83
N PRO A 200 -15.22 -6.88 24.05
CA PRO A 200 -15.94 -6.39 25.20
C PRO A 200 -15.58 -4.95 25.53
N ASN A 201 -16.55 -4.14 26.01
CA ASN A 201 -16.31 -2.73 26.31
C ASN A 201 -15.15 -2.49 27.28
N GLY A 202 -14.97 -3.34 28.29
CA GLY A 202 -13.85 -3.25 29.22
C GLY A 202 -12.49 -3.47 28.52
N ALA A 203 -12.38 -4.48 27.65
CA ALA A 203 -11.17 -4.72 26.88
C ALA A 203 -10.89 -3.58 25.89
N LEU A 204 -11.95 -3.06 25.24
CA LEU A 204 -11.83 -1.91 24.35
C LEU A 204 -11.26 -0.70 25.09
N ALA A 205 -11.85 -0.32 26.25
CA ALA A 205 -11.39 0.83 27.01
C ALA A 205 -9.92 0.64 27.45
N HIS A 206 -9.59 -0.50 28.02
CA HIS A 206 -8.25 -0.80 28.48
C HIS A 206 -7.19 -0.71 27.36
N ILE A 207 -7.46 -1.31 26.18
CA ILE A 207 -6.53 -1.24 25.05
C ILE A 207 -6.34 0.21 24.57
N LEU A 208 -7.42 0.99 24.44
CA LEU A 208 -7.34 2.37 23.97
C LEU A 208 -6.58 3.24 24.97
N GLU A 209 -6.84 3.11 26.28
CA GLU A 209 -6.14 3.83 27.35
C GLU A 209 -4.63 3.52 27.36
N ALA A 210 -4.25 2.26 27.19
CA ALA A 210 -2.84 1.86 27.13
C ALA A 210 -2.11 2.44 25.92
N VAL A 211 -2.77 2.44 24.74
CA VAL A 211 -2.20 3.01 23.51
C VAL A 211 -2.17 4.54 23.58
N GLU A 212 -3.15 5.19 24.23
CA GLU A 212 -3.16 6.63 24.48
C GLU A 212 -2.03 7.05 25.43
N ALA A 213 -1.83 6.29 26.51
CA ALA A 213 -0.77 6.55 27.47
C ALA A 213 0.64 6.35 26.88
N THR A 214 0.78 5.41 25.93
CA THR A 214 2.07 5.09 25.30
C THR A 214 1.89 4.94 23.79
N PRO A 215 1.82 6.05 23.03
CA PRO A 215 1.71 5.99 21.58
C PRO A 215 2.91 5.26 20.95
N GLY A 216 2.62 4.27 20.08
CA GLY A 216 3.64 3.42 19.48
C GLY A 216 4.09 2.24 20.37
N ILE A 217 3.36 1.95 21.45
CA ILE A 217 3.53 0.69 22.18
C ILE A 217 3.41 -0.49 21.22
N THR A 218 4.34 -1.44 21.30
CA THR A 218 4.25 -2.64 20.45
C THR A 218 3.20 -3.60 20.98
N LEU A 219 2.64 -4.41 20.09
CA LEU A 219 1.66 -5.43 20.51
C LEU A 219 2.25 -6.42 21.53
N SER A 220 3.55 -6.76 21.39
CA SER A 220 4.25 -7.58 22.38
C SER A 220 4.31 -6.90 23.75
N ALA A 221 4.73 -5.62 23.80
CA ALA A 221 4.82 -4.86 25.05
C ALA A 221 3.43 -4.66 25.70
N LEU A 222 2.39 -4.47 24.92
CA LEU A 222 1.03 -4.38 25.43
C LEU A 222 0.57 -5.71 26.07
N ARG A 223 0.96 -6.86 25.48
CA ARG A 223 0.68 -8.18 26.05
C ARG A 223 1.45 -8.46 27.34
N GLU A 224 2.66 -7.93 27.47
CA GLU A 224 3.47 -8.04 28.69
C GLU A 224 2.86 -7.26 29.86
N GLN A 225 2.14 -6.17 29.56
CA GLN A 225 1.42 -5.37 30.57
C GLN A 225 0.09 -6.02 31.03
N ASP A 226 -0.53 -6.84 30.17
CA ASP A 226 -1.79 -7.51 30.46
C ASP A 226 -1.79 -8.95 29.92
N GLU A 227 -1.56 -9.93 30.79
CA GLU A 227 -1.56 -11.35 30.46
C GLU A 227 -2.93 -11.86 29.95
N HIS A 228 -4.03 -11.14 30.24
CA HIS A 228 -5.37 -11.50 29.82
C HIS A 228 -5.75 -10.86 28.48
N LEU A 229 -4.86 -10.04 27.90
CA LEU A 229 -5.08 -9.40 26.62
C LEU A 229 -5.22 -10.45 25.51
N ARG A 230 -6.35 -10.44 24.84
CA ARG A 230 -6.55 -11.23 23.64
C ARG A 230 -6.09 -10.43 22.42
N VAL A 231 -5.10 -10.97 21.72
CA VAL A 231 -4.52 -10.36 20.51
C VAL A 231 -5.59 -10.15 19.43
N ASP A 232 -6.58 -11.05 19.34
CA ASP A 232 -7.71 -10.94 18.44
C ASP A 232 -8.50 -9.63 18.63
N HIS A 233 -8.63 -9.15 19.88
CA HIS A 233 -9.27 -7.86 20.14
C HIS A 233 -8.50 -6.71 19.51
N VAL A 234 -7.16 -6.74 19.56
CA VAL A 234 -6.32 -5.70 18.95
C VAL A 234 -6.47 -5.73 17.43
N TYR A 235 -6.39 -6.91 16.81
CA TYR A 235 -6.59 -7.03 15.36
C TYR A 235 -8.01 -6.61 14.94
N ALA A 236 -9.02 -6.92 15.71
CA ALA A 236 -10.38 -6.46 15.46
C ALA A 236 -10.50 -4.92 15.55
N LEU A 237 -9.76 -4.28 16.47
CA LEU A 237 -9.72 -2.82 16.57
C LEU A 237 -8.97 -2.19 15.39
N ILE A 238 -7.89 -2.80 14.91
CA ILE A 238 -7.19 -2.38 13.70
C ILE A 238 -8.11 -2.52 12.48
N ALA A 239 -8.74 -3.70 12.30
CA ALA A 239 -9.68 -3.94 11.20
C ALA A 239 -10.82 -2.92 11.17
N ARG A 240 -11.34 -2.52 12.34
CA ARG A 240 -12.40 -1.51 12.48
C ARG A 240 -11.89 -0.08 12.51
N ASN A 241 -10.61 0.12 12.25
CA ASN A 241 -9.97 1.43 12.28
C ASN A 241 -10.15 2.19 13.63
N ARG A 242 -10.22 1.47 14.76
CA ARG A 242 -10.20 2.03 16.10
C ARG A 242 -8.79 2.15 16.65
N LEU A 243 -7.85 1.40 16.08
CA LEU A 243 -6.42 1.54 16.21
C LEU A 243 -5.81 1.72 14.83
N TYR A 244 -4.75 2.46 14.76
CA TYR A 244 -3.97 2.68 13.55
C TYR A 244 -2.63 1.94 13.61
N VAL A 245 -2.31 1.29 12.51
CA VAL A 245 -1.00 0.70 12.19
C VAL A 245 -0.70 1.04 10.74
N ASP A 246 0.54 1.38 10.42
CA ASP A 246 0.96 1.51 9.02
C ASP A 246 1.09 0.10 8.40
N LEU A 247 0.03 -0.30 7.71
CA LEU A 247 -0.08 -1.62 7.08
C LEU A 247 0.84 -1.79 5.85
N TYR A 248 1.43 -0.71 5.34
CA TYR A 248 2.43 -0.77 4.28
C TYR A 248 3.79 -1.17 4.80
N THR A 249 4.14 -0.68 5.99
CA THR A 249 5.46 -0.87 6.60
C THR A 249 5.52 -2.08 7.53
N PHE A 250 4.49 -2.28 8.36
CA PHE A 250 4.51 -3.30 9.39
C PHE A 250 3.72 -4.55 9.02
N TRP A 251 4.27 -5.72 9.35
CA TRP A 251 3.55 -6.97 9.22
C TRP A 251 2.76 -7.27 10.50
N LEU A 252 1.45 -7.45 10.38
CA LEU A 252 0.58 -7.63 11.53
C LEU A 252 0.92 -8.85 12.41
N LYS A 253 1.52 -9.90 11.83
CA LYS A 253 1.95 -11.08 12.60
C LYS A 253 3.25 -10.86 13.36
N ASP A 254 4.01 -9.81 13.07
CA ASP A 254 5.23 -9.46 13.82
C ASP A 254 4.88 -8.61 15.04
N GLN A 255 4.37 -9.28 16.08
CA GLN A 255 3.88 -8.62 17.28
C GLN A 255 4.98 -7.86 18.04
N LEU A 256 6.24 -8.27 17.90
CA LEU A 256 7.38 -7.65 18.56
C LEU A 256 7.64 -6.23 18.04
N HIS A 257 7.45 -6.00 16.75
CA HIS A 257 7.75 -4.74 16.09
C HIS A 257 6.48 -3.99 15.61
N LEU A 258 5.28 -4.46 15.97
CA LEU A 258 4.01 -3.87 15.54
C LEU A 258 3.61 -2.71 16.44
N PRO A 259 3.86 -1.45 16.08
CA PRO A 259 3.51 -0.29 16.88
C PRO A 259 2.02 0.03 16.73
N LEU A 260 1.37 0.36 17.83
CA LEU A 260 -0.05 0.69 17.90
C LEU A 260 -0.24 2.19 18.18
N TYR A 261 -1.19 2.79 17.48
CA TYR A 261 -1.57 4.19 17.63
C TYR A 261 -3.09 4.33 17.63
N LEU A 262 -3.62 5.44 18.19
CA LEU A 262 -5.04 5.74 18.09
C LEU A 262 -5.43 6.20 16.69
N ASP A 263 -4.53 6.93 16.02
CA ASP A 263 -4.77 7.51 14.70
C ASP A 263 -3.48 7.71 13.90
N ARG A 264 -3.65 7.98 12.61
CA ARG A 264 -2.56 8.22 11.68
C ARG A 264 -1.74 9.49 12.00
N PRO A 265 -2.34 10.66 12.33
CA PRO A 265 -1.57 11.84 12.71
C PRO A 265 -0.60 11.59 13.87
N THR A 266 -1.04 10.86 14.90
CA THR A 266 -0.19 10.48 16.04
C THR A 266 0.99 9.58 15.58
N ALA A 267 0.74 8.61 14.69
CA ALA A 267 1.79 7.76 14.14
C ALA A 267 2.81 8.56 13.32
N GLU A 268 2.34 9.48 12.46
CA GLU A 268 3.19 10.35 11.64
C GLU A 268 4.03 11.29 12.52
N ALA A 269 3.44 11.91 13.54
CA ALA A 269 4.16 12.74 14.49
C ALA A 269 5.23 11.95 15.25
N HIS A 270 4.91 10.74 15.68
CA HIS A 270 5.85 9.85 16.36
C HIS A 270 7.00 9.41 15.44
N ALA A 271 6.72 9.12 14.17
CA ALA A 271 7.74 8.81 13.17
C ALA A 271 8.68 10.02 12.91
N LEU A 272 8.15 11.23 12.84
CA LEU A 272 8.93 12.46 12.71
C LEU A 272 9.83 12.69 13.92
N LEU A 273 9.33 12.47 15.14
CA LEU A 273 10.13 12.58 16.36
C LEU A 273 11.28 11.58 16.39
N ARG A 274 11.03 10.33 16.01
CA ARG A 274 12.09 9.32 15.88
C ARG A 274 13.15 9.72 14.84
N ASN A 275 12.72 10.24 13.70
CA ASN A 275 13.63 10.69 12.64
C ASN A 275 14.39 11.97 13.03
N SER A 276 13.78 12.90 13.77
CA SER A 276 14.46 14.10 14.26
C SER A 276 15.47 13.76 15.37
N GLN A 277 15.18 12.79 16.23
CA GLN A 277 16.13 12.26 17.20
C GLN A 277 17.31 11.54 16.52
N ARG A 278 17.07 10.86 15.39
CA ARG A 278 18.14 10.26 14.56
C ARG A 278 18.96 11.30 13.79
N ASN A 279 18.41 12.47 13.50
CA ASN A 279 19.06 13.54 12.71
C ASN A 279 19.49 14.75 13.57
N ALA A 280 19.37 14.73 14.88
CA ALA A 280 19.83 15.81 15.74
C ALA A 280 21.37 15.90 15.68
N PRO A 281 21.96 17.08 15.38
CA PRO A 281 23.39 17.24 15.50
C PRO A 281 23.80 17.07 16.97
N PHE A 282 24.86 16.33 17.21
CA PHE A 282 25.43 15.96 18.49
C PHE A 282 25.15 16.96 19.63
N GLY A 283 24.31 16.55 20.60
CA GLY A 283 24.17 17.16 21.91
C GLY A 283 24.33 16.06 22.95
N PHE A 284 25.27 16.22 23.86
CA PHE A 284 25.65 15.30 24.90
C PHE A 284 24.46 14.77 25.70
N GLY A 285 24.28 13.42 25.75
CA GLY A 285 23.37 12.77 26.68
C GLY A 285 22.95 11.37 26.20
N ASP A 286 23.44 10.34 26.88
CA ASP A 286 23.06 8.92 26.91
C ASP A 286 21.99 8.42 25.91
N GLY A 287 22.47 7.88 24.79
CA GLY A 287 21.67 7.21 23.76
C GLY A 287 22.43 7.21 22.45
N GLY A 288 23.34 6.24 22.25
CA GLY A 288 24.30 6.23 21.15
C GLY A 288 23.65 6.36 19.78
N ASN A 289 23.82 7.51 19.16
CA ASN A 289 23.63 7.69 17.72
C ASN A 289 24.74 6.93 16.99
N LEU A 290 24.41 5.79 16.40
CA LEU A 290 25.29 5.02 15.54
C LEU A 290 25.51 5.78 14.23
N THR A 291 26.63 6.50 14.13
CA THR A 291 27.09 7.05 12.85
C THR A 291 27.79 5.94 12.08
N LEU A 292 27.11 5.37 11.09
CA LEU A 292 27.71 4.40 10.18
C LEU A 292 28.71 5.11 9.26
N SER A 293 29.98 4.98 9.58
CA SER A 293 31.06 5.46 8.71
C SER A 293 31.70 4.29 7.95
N ALA A 294 32.35 4.59 6.83
CA ALA A 294 33.20 3.61 6.18
C ALA A 294 34.22 3.06 7.18
N ASN A 295 34.46 1.75 7.14
CA ASN A 295 35.26 0.95 8.08
C ASN A 295 34.57 0.65 9.42
N ALA A 296 33.28 0.93 9.60
CA ALA A 296 32.54 0.44 10.76
C ALA A 296 32.55 -1.10 10.81
N LEU A 297 32.82 -1.65 12.02
CA LEU A 297 32.77 -3.09 12.25
C LEU A 297 31.35 -3.52 12.60
N LEU A 298 30.90 -4.57 11.94
CA LEU A 298 29.57 -5.13 12.08
C LEU A 298 29.67 -6.59 12.49
N ASP A 299 28.70 -7.07 13.24
CA ASP A 299 28.47 -8.48 13.51
C ASP A 299 27.19 -8.92 12.82
N TRP A 300 27.29 -9.90 11.95
CA TRP A 300 26.15 -10.47 11.22
C TRP A 300 26.31 -11.98 11.10
N ASP A 301 25.33 -12.71 11.60
CA ASP A 301 25.29 -14.18 11.63
C ASP A 301 26.55 -14.79 12.27
N GLY A 302 26.97 -14.15 13.38
CA GLY A 302 28.17 -14.60 14.16
C GLY A 302 29.50 -14.37 13.45
N LYS A 303 29.53 -13.64 12.35
CA LYS A 303 30.73 -13.28 11.58
C LYS A 303 30.97 -11.77 11.65
N ARG A 304 32.27 -11.41 11.65
CA ARG A 304 32.65 -9.98 11.54
C ARG A 304 32.64 -9.51 10.11
N TRP A 305 32.12 -8.31 9.92
CA TRP A 305 32.05 -7.62 8.64
C TRP A 305 32.57 -6.20 8.79
N THR A 306 33.13 -5.68 7.72
CA THR A 306 33.53 -4.28 7.61
C THR A 306 32.65 -3.57 6.60
N LEU A 307 32.05 -2.46 6.99
CA LEU A 307 31.31 -1.57 6.08
C LEU A 307 32.30 -0.82 5.20
N LEU A 308 32.41 -1.18 3.93
CA LEU A 308 33.30 -0.50 2.97
C LEU A 308 32.67 0.78 2.42
N ASN A 309 31.39 0.71 2.09
CA ASN A 309 30.65 1.84 1.51
C ASN A 309 29.19 1.79 1.87
N LEU A 310 28.64 2.94 2.28
CA LEU A 310 27.20 3.18 2.44
C LEU A 310 26.75 4.15 1.36
N GLY A 311 26.38 3.61 0.21
CA GLY A 311 25.85 4.39 -0.91
C GLY A 311 24.35 4.67 -0.76
N LYS A 312 23.80 5.55 -1.62
CA LYS A 312 22.35 5.86 -1.59
C LYS A 312 21.48 4.67 -1.98
N THR A 313 21.96 3.83 -2.89
CA THR A 313 21.24 2.67 -3.43
C THR A 313 21.84 1.34 -3.00
N THR A 314 23.17 1.27 -2.84
CA THR A 314 23.92 0.03 -2.59
C THR A 314 24.93 0.22 -1.47
N THR A 315 24.92 -0.71 -0.54
CA THR A 315 25.86 -0.82 0.59
C THR A 315 26.79 -2.01 0.35
N THR A 316 28.08 -1.82 0.56
CA THR A 316 29.11 -2.84 0.34
C THR A 316 29.74 -3.27 1.65
N LEU A 317 29.72 -4.58 1.90
CA LEU A 317 30.24 -5.22 3.10
C LEU A 317 31.37 -6.21 2.74
N LEU A 318 32.41 -6.22 3.56
CA LEU A 318 33.51 -7.17 3.47
C LEU A 318 33.57 -8.05 4.72
N PRO A 319 33.45 -9.37 4.61
CA PRO A 319 33.63 -10.28 5.75
C PRO A 319 35.12 -10.39 6.12
N GLU A 320 35.42 -10.81 7.36
CA GLU A 320 36.80 -11.09 7.79
C GLU A 320 37.46 -12.19 6.92
N GLU A 321 36.66 -13.17 6.47
CA GLU A 321 37.06 -14.21 5.51
C GLU A 321 35.96 -14.41 4.48
N GLY A 322 36.30 -14.32 3.20
CA GLY A 322 35.36 -14.55 2.10
C GLY A 322 35.29 -13.43 1.07
N THR A 323 34.24 -13.46 0.27
CA THR A 323 33.97 -12.49 -0.80
C THR A 323 33.11 -11.33 -0.33
N LEU A 324 33.43 -10.15 -0.86
CA LEU A 324 32.65 -8.94 -0.72
C LEU A 324 31.18 -9.17 -1.16
N ILE A 325 30.23 -8.64 -0.37
CA ILE A 325 28.83 -8.65 -0.75
C ILE A 325 28.29 -7.22 -0.91
N GLN A 326 27.26 -7.10 -1.75
CA GLN A 326 26.51 -5.88 -1.92
C GLN A 326 25.05 -6.12 -1.56
N LEU A 327 24.49 -5.22 -0.76
CA LEU A 327 23.09 -5.19 -0.38
C LEU A 327 22.48 -3.88 -0.87
N GLU A 328 21.19 -3.91 -1.18
CA GLU A 328 20.46 -2.65 -1.32
C GLU A 328 20.49 -1.87 -0.01
N THR A 329 20.80 -0.59 -0.06
CA THR A 329 20.94 0.25 1.15
C THR A 329 19.70 0.21 2.05
N PRO A 330 18.45 0.25 1.53
CA PRO A 330 17.26 0.09 2.36
C PRO A 330 17.20 -1.27 3.10
N VAL A 331 17.63 -2.35 2.45
CA VAL A 331 17.68 -3.69 3.06
C VAL A 331 18.73 -3.72 4.16
N PHE A 332 19.92 -3.19 3.90
CA PHE A 332 20.99 -3.11 4.90
C PHE A 332 20.57 -2.31 6.14
N LEU A 333 19.96 -1.14 5.97
CA LEU A 333 19.47 -0.33 7.08
C LEU A 333 18.36 -1.04 7.85
N HIS A 334 17.48 -1.76 7.17
CA HIS A 334 16.46 -2.57 7.83
C HIS A 334 17.07 -3.70 8.68
N LEU A 335 18.12 -4.36 8.20
CA LEU A 335 18.82 -5.39 8.97
C LEU A 335 19.53 -4.84 10.23
N ILE A 336 19.98 -3.60 10.19
CA ILE A 336 20.50 -2.89 11.37
C ILE A 336 19.37 -2.51 12.32
N ASP A 337 18.30 -1.92 11.81
CA ASP A 337 17.14 -1.52 12.62
C ASP A 337 16.47 -2.70 13.33
N THR A 338 16.50 -3.87 12.70
CA THR A 338 15.99 -5.13 13.29
C THR A 338 17.00 -5.88 14.14
N HIS A 339 18.18 -5.30 14.38
CA HIS A 339 19.30 -5.89 15.14
C HIS A 339 19.82 -7.23 14.59
N VAL A 340 19.51 -7.57 13.34
CA VAL A 340 20.09 -8.72 12.63
C VAL A 340 21.57 -8.46 12.32
N ILE A 341 21.90 -7.19 12.00
CA ILE A 341 23.27 -6.69 11.92
C ILE A 341 23.51 -5.76 13.10
N GLN A 342 24.51 -6.06 13.91
CA GLN A 342 24.92 -5.25 15.05
C GLN A 342 26.15 -4.43 14.72
N VAL A 343 26.13 -3.13 15.01
CA VAL A 343 27.28 -2.26 14.85
C VAL A 343 28.13 -2.32 16.13
N LYS A 344 29.41 -2.69 16.01
CA LYS A 344 30.35 -2.66 17.14
C LYS A 344 31.04 -1.31 17.22
N ASP A 345 30.98 -0.70 18.39
CA ASP A 345 31.60 0.60 18.66
C ASP A 345 33.12 0.51 18.52
N THR A 346 33.70 1.33 17.63
CA THR A 346 35.15 1.37 17.35
C THR A 346 35.92 2.29 18.31
N SER A 347 35.36 2.67 19.46
CA SER A 347 36.01 3.59 20.38
C SER A 347 37.21 3.00 21.19
N GLN A 348 37.58 1.74 20.93
CA GLN A 348 38.79 1.11 21.53
C GLN A 348 39.56 0.29 20.50
N SER A 349 40.41 0.94 19.69
CA SER A 349 41.53 0.27 19.02
C SER A 349 42.67 1.25 18.73
N PRO A 350 43.94 0.86 18.98
CA PRO A 350 45.05 1.77 18.90
C PRO A 350 45.43 2.11 17.46
N THR A 351 45.77 3.38 17.25
CA THR A 351 46.31 3.95 16.05
C THR A 351 47.50 3.17 15.52
N MET A 352 47.36 2.40 14.45
CA MET A 352 48.46 2.02 13.58
C MET A 352 48.53 2.97 12.43
N ALA A 353 49.52 3.84 12.47
CA ALA A 353 49.87 4.69 11.34
C ALA A 353 50.51 3.84 10.22
N LEU A 354 49.81 3.69 9.12
CA LEU A 354 50.40 3.25 7.85
C LEU A 354 50.80 4.50 7.04
N SER A 355 52.10 4.77 7.05
CA SER A 355 52.75 5.70 6.14
C SER A 355 52.63 5.16 4.71
N ALA A 356 51.84 5.84 3.87
CA ALA A 356 51.87 5.60 2.44
C ALA A 356 52.95 6.45 1.82
N GLU A 357 54.08 5.84 1.44
CA GLU A 357 55.06 6.41 0.51
C GLU A 357 54.44 6.52 -0.88
N VAL A 358 54.25 7.75 -1.32
CA VAL A 358 53.92 8.10 -2.69
C VAL A 358 55.21 8.11 -3.48
N HIS A 359 55.50 7.08 -4.28
CA HIS A 359 56.51 7.18 -5.35
C HIS A 359 55.93 8.00 -6.50
N ARG A 360 56.39 9.24 -6.63
CA ARG A 360 56.39 9.99 -7.88
C ARG A 360 57.46 9.38 -8.79
N ASN A 361 57.11 8.95 -9.96
CA ASN A 361 57.99 8.79 -11.10
C ASN A 361 57.72 9.94 -12.07
N GLU A 362 58.67 10.89 -12.06
CA GLU A 362 58.95 11.80 -13.18
C GLU A 362 59.90 11.07 -14.14
N GLY A 363 59.71 11.26 -15.39
CA GLY A 363 60.57 10.78 -16.48
C GLY A 363 59.87 11.11 -17.79
N GLU A 364 60.00 12.28 -18.30
CA GLU A 364 60.97 12.81 -19.28
C GLU A 364 61.01 12.05 -20.61
N THR A 365 60.51 12.78 -21.60
CA THR A 365 61.08 13.18 -22.92
C THR A 365 61.20 12.20 -24.06
N ALA A 366 60.71 12.72 -25.18
CA ALA A 366 61.30 12.83 -26.54
C ALA A 366 61.16 11.63 -27.50
N PHE A 367 60.43 11.75 -28.47
CA PHE A 367 60.60 12.13 -29.90
C PHE A 367 59.26 12.07 -30.61
#